data_5e1af16c13e79d4da583ca814afc413c
#
_entry.id   5e1af16c13e79d4da583ca814afc413c
#
_cell.length_a   1.000
_cell.length_b   1.000
_cell.length_c   1.000
_cell.angle_alpha   90.00
_cell.angle_beta   90.00
_cell.angle_gamma   90.00
#
_symmetry.space_group_name_H-M   'P 1'
#
loop_
_entity.id
_entity.type
_entity.pdbx_description
1 polymer ?
#
loop_
_entity_poly.entity_id
_entity_poly.type
_entity_poly.pdbx_seq_one_letter_code
_entity_poly.pdbx_strand_id
1 'polypeptide(L)'
;NASAYRSFLLHAAAAQFGREDYAATARRNLAFVLASQRPDGSWPYAMDGVRDFVDHFHTCFVLKALAKIEALTADPDTRQAITRGVAYYVERLFDGQGRPRPFAVAPRLTIYRHELYDYAECINLATLLRGRFPQLDQRLESTLSDLWSRWRKPDGSFRSRELMLGWDNMPM
;
A
#
# COMPACT_ATOMS: atom_id res chain seq x y z
N ASN A 1 -9.26 5.31 -2.01
CA ASN A 1 -8.41 5.00 -0.83
C ASN A 1 -9.20 5.10 0.47
N ALA A 2 -9.81 6.26 0.80
CA ALA A 2 -10.64 6.42 1.99
C ALA A 2 -11.77 5.38 2.07
N SER A 3 -12.38 5.02 0.95
CA SER A 3 -13.45 4.01 0.89
C SER A 3 -13.00 2.63 1.35
N ALA A 4 -11.77 2.22 1.06
CA ALA A 4 -11.22 0.93 1.50
C ALA A 4 -11.12 0.86 3.04
N TYR A 5 -10.56 1.91 3.64
CA TYR A 5 -10.41 1.95 5.10
C TYR A 5 -11.75 2.10 5.82
N ARG A 6 -12.64 2.93 5.27
CA ARG A 6 -14.01 3.05 5.77
C ARG A 6 -14.75 1.71 5.72
N SER A 7 -14.59 0.95 4.62
CA SER A 7 -15.16 -0.38 4.49
C SER A 7 -14.64 -1.30 5.60
N PHE A 8 -13.31 -1.34 5.81
CA PHE A 8 -12.72 -2.16 6.87
C PHE A 8 -13.27 -1.79 8.25
N LEU A 9 -13.26 -0.50 8.62
CA LEU A 9 -13.74 -0.07 9.94
C LEU A 9 -15.21 -0.42 10.15
N LEU A 10 -16.04 -0.28 9.13
CA LEU A 10 -17.46 -0.60 9.22
C LEU A 10 -17.72 -2.12 9.28
N HIS A 11 -16.94 -2.96 8.59
CA HIS A 11 -17.01 -4.41 8.76
C HIS A 11 -16.63 -4.82 10.19
N ALA A 12 -15.54 -4.28 10.72
CA ALA A 12 -15.10 -4.56 12.09
C ALA A 12 -16.14 -4.08 13.12
N ALA A 13 -16.68 -2.88 12.96
CA ALA A 13 -17.72 -2.35 13.85
C ALA A 13 -19.03 -3.14 13.75
N ALA A 14 -19.44 -3.56 12.54
CA ALA A 14 -20.62 -4.40 12.35
C ALA A 14 -20.49 -5.73 13.10
N ALA A 15 -19.33 -6.39 12.98
CA ALA A 15 -19.04 -7.63 13.69
C ALA A 15 -19.01 -7.44 15.21
N GLN A 16 -18.40 -6.35 15.70
CA GLN A 16 -18.25 -6.08 17.12
C GLN A 16 -19.59 -5.70 17.80
N PHE A 17 -20.44 -4.95 17.10
CA PHE A 17 -21.65 -4.36 17.69
C PHE A 17 -22.96 -4.98 17.18
N GLY A 18 -22.90 -5.99 16.31
CA GLY A 18 -24.09 -6.63 15.72
C GLY A 18 -24.94 -5.67 14.85
N ARG A 19 -24.31 -4.68 14.16
CA ARG A 19 -24.99 -3.60 13.43
C ARG A 19 -25.07 -3.90 11.94
N GLU A 20 -26.25 -4.33 11.46
CA GLU A 20 -26.48 -4.64 10.04
C GLU A 20 -26.41 -3.39 9.13
N ASP A 21 -26.79 -2.22 9.62
CA ASP A 21 -26.66 -0.96 8.89
C ASP A 21 -25.19 -0.60 8.59
N TYR A 22 -24.27 -0.92 9.52
CA TYR A 22 -22.83 -0.81 9.30
C TYR A 22 -22.35 -1.83 8.28
N ALA A 23 -22.80 -3.08 8.39
CA ALA A 23 -22.45 -4.13 7.44
C ALA A 23 -22.92 -3.78 6.00
N ALA A 24 -24.14 -3.29 5.84
CA ALA A 24 -24.66 -2.87 4.55
C ALA A 24 -23.85 -1.73 3.93
N THR A 25 -23.43 -0.75 4.74
CA THR A 25 -22.58 0.36 4.29
C THR A 25 -21.17 -0.12 3.97
N ALA A 26 -20.62 -1.02 4.77
CA ALA A 26 -19.31 -1.65 4.52
C ALA A 26 -19.28 -2.37 3.17
N ARG A 27 -20.28 -3.19 2.88
CA ARG A 27 -20.39 -3.90 1.59
C ARG A 27 -20.47 -2.96 0.39
N ARG A 28 -21.22 -1.86 0.48
CA ARG A 28 -21.26 -0.85 -0.61
C ARG A 28 -19.90 -0.20 -0.84
N ASN A 29 -19.17 0.15 0.22
CA ASN A 29 -17.82 0.71 0.08
C ASN A 29 -16.84 -0.32 -0.50
N LEU A 30 -16.92 -1.59 -0.09
CA LEU A 30 -16.09 -2.68 -0.63
C LEU A 30 -16.37 -2.86 -2.13
N ALA A 31 -17.63 -2.97 -2.53
CA ALA A 31 -18.00 -3.11 -3.94
C ALA A 31 -17.45 -1.97 -4.81
N PHE A 32 -17.49 -0.72 -4.30
CA PHE A 32 -16.86 0.42 -4.97
C PHE A 32 -15.35 0.25 -5.11
N VAL A 33 -14.65 -0.19 -4.05
CA VAL A 33 -13.19 -0.39 -4.09
C VAL A 33 -12.81 -1.49 -5.07
N LEU A 34 -13.54 -2.61 -5.09
CA LEU A 34 -13.29 -3.71 -6.01
C LEU A 34 -13.56 -3.28 -7.47
N ALA A 35 -14.66 -2.58 -7.73
CA ALA A 35 -14.99 -2.04 -9.05
C ALA A 35 -14.00 -0.94 -9.53
N SER A 36 -13.30 -0.28 -8.61
CA SER A 36 -12.29 0.75 -8.93
C SER A 36 -10.92 0.16 -9.28
N GLN A 37 -10.72 -1.14 -9.11
CA GLN A 37 -9.46 -1.80 -9.49
C GLN A 37 -9.36 -1.89 -11.01
N ARG A 38 -8.26 -1.40 -11.57
CA ARG A 38 -7.97 -1.48 -13.00
C ARG A 38 -7.62 -2.92 -13.41
N PRO A 39 -7.70 -3.24 -14.71
CA PRO A 39 -7.34 -4.57 -15.22
C PRO A 39 -5.90 -4.98 -14.89
N ASP A 40 -4.98 -4.03 -14.78
CA ASP A 40 -3.58 -4.26 -14.39
C ASP A 40 -3.39 -4.52 -12.89
N GLY A 41 -4.44 -4.42 -12.08
CA GLY A 41 -4.42 -4.63 -10.64
C GLY A 41 -4.22 -3.35 -9.82
N SER A 42 -3.99 -2.20 -10.44
CA SER A 42 -3.79 -0.93 -9.76
C SER A 42 -5.10 -0.27 -9.27
N TRP A 43 -4.96 0.65 -8.33
CA TRP A 43 -6.00 1.62 -7.98
C TRP A 43 -5.46 3.03 -8.20
N PRO A 44 -6.16 3.90 -8.94
CA PRO A 44 -5.79 5.30 -9.04
C PRO A 44 -6.02 6.00 -7.69
N TYR A 45 -5.35 7.11 -7.48
CA TYR A 45 -5.53 7.94 -6.28
C TYR A 45 -6.99 8.34 -6.08
N ALA A 46 -7.68 8.74 -7.14
CA ALA A 46 -9.10 9.06 -7.16
C ALA A 46 -9.77 8.57 -8.46
N MET A 47 -11.10 8.46 -8.41
CA MET A 47 -11.93 8.06 -9.56
C MET A 47 -12.57 9.26 -10.25
N ASP A 48 -11.90 10.43 -10.21
CA ASP A 48 -12.41 11.68 -10.79
C ASP A 48 -11.90 11.95 -12.22
N GLY A 49 -11.08 11.04 -12.77
CA GLY A 49 -10.50 11.17 -14.09
C GLY A 49 -9.37 12.22 -14.22
N VAL A 50 -9.01 12.89 -13.12
CA VAL A 50 -7.96 13.92 -13.07
C VAL A 50 -6.77 13.47 -12.23
N ARG A 51 -7.04 12.88 -11.07
CA ARG A 51 -6.02 12.40 -10.12
C ARG A 51 -5.82 10.90 -10.28
N ASP A 52 -5.35 10.48 -11.44
CA ASP A 52 -5.21 9.07 -11.83
C ASP A 52 -3.82 8.48 -11.53
N PHE A 53 -2.96 9.24 -10.83
CA PHE A 53 -1.66 8.75 -10.39
C PHE A 53 -1.79 7.55 -9.44
N VAL A 54 -0.74 6.74 -9.41
CA VAL A 54 -0.64 5.55 -8.55
C VAL A 54 0.63 5.67 -7.73
N ASP A 55 0.49 5.84 -6.43
CA ASP A 55 1.59 5.95 -5.50
C ASP A 55 1.72 4.73 -4.57
N HIS A 56 2.88 4.65 -3.94
CA HIS A 56 3.24 3.57 -3.04
C HIS A 56 2.31 3.51 -1.82
N PHE A 57 2.16 4.65 -1.15
CA PHE A 57 1.41 4.77 0.09
C PHE A 57 -0.05 4.33 -0.07
N HIS A 58 -0.77 4.90 -1.04
CA HIS A 58 -2.18 4.60 -1.22
C HIS A 58 -2.42 3.17 -1.73
N THR A 59 -1.48 2.61 -2.52
CA THR A 59 -1.55 1.19 -2.91
C THR A 59 -1.42 0.28 -1.70
N CYS A 60 -0.43 0.51 -0.83
CA CYS A 60 -0.30 -0.24 0.43
C CYS A 60 -1.52 -0.07 1.33
N PHE A 61 -2.07 1.14 1.40
CA PHE A 61 -3.23 1.46 2.21
C PHE A 61 -4.47 0.66 1.78
N VAL A 62 -4.74 0.58 0.46
CA VAL A 62 -5.85 -0.23 -0.08
C VAL A 62 -5.62 -1.70 0.19
N LEU A 63 -4.44 -2.24 -0.13
CA LEU A 63 -4.11 -3.65 0.07
C LEU A 63 -4.22 -4.08 1.53
N LYS A 64 -3.74 -3.26 2.47
CA LYS A 64 -3.86 -3.53 3.92
C LYS A 64 -5.31 -3.53 4.38
N ALA A 65 -6.13 -2.60 3.88
CA ALA A 65 -7.56 -2.57 4.19
C ALA A 65 -8.28 -3.82 3.66
N LEU A 66 -8.03 -4.20 2.40
CA LEU A 66 -8.61 -5.40 1.79
C LEU A 66 -8.16 -6.68 2.51
N ALA A 67 -6.89 -6.79 2.91
CA ALA A 67 -6.40 -7.95 3.66
C ALA A 67 -7.13 -8.11 5.00
N LYS A 68 -7.39 -7.00 5.70
CA LYS A 68 -8.15 -7.01 6.95
C LYS A 68 -9.64 -7.35 6.74
N ILE A 69 -10.24 -6.87 5.63
CA ILE A 69 -11.62 -7.21 5.26
C ILE A 69 -11.71 -8.71 4.94
N GLU A 70 -10.78 -9.23 4.12
CA GLU A 70 -10.74 -10.67 3.78
C GLU A 70 -10.64 -11.53 5.04
N ALA A 71 -9.82 -11.14 6.02
CA ALA A 71 -9.70 -11.86 7.29
C ALA A 71 -11.01 -11.90 8.10
N LEU A 72 -11.88 -10.88 7.93
CA LEU A 72 -13.17 -10.80 8.61
C LEU A 72 -14.29 -11.51 7.84
N THR A 73 -14.25 -11.50 6.51
CA THR A 73 -15.38 -11.88 5.66
C THR A 73 -15.15 -13.15 4.84
N ALA A 74 -13.88 -13.55 4.67
CA ALA A 74 -13.44 -14.63 3.77
C ALA A 74 -13.92 -14.46 2.31
N ASP A 75 -14.22 -13.23 1.88
CA ASP A 75 -14.77 -12.91 0.58
C ASP A 75 -13.79 -13.25 -0.56
N PRO A 76 -14.18 -14.10 -1.55
CA PRO A 76 -13.29 -14.54 -2.62
C PRO A 76 -12.92 -13.42 -3.59
N ASP A 77 -13.82 -12.47 -3.85
CA ASP A 77 -13.56 -11.35 -4.76
C ASP A 77 -12.49 -10.41 -4.15
N THR A 78 -12.57 -10.19 -2.84
CA THR A 78 -11.55 -9.45 -2.09
C THR A 78 -10.19 -10.15 -2.17
N ARG A 79 -10.16 -11.48 -2.01
CA ARG A 79 -8.92 -12.28 -2.16
C ARG A 79 -8.32 -12.14 -3.55
N GLN A 80 -9.15 -12.22 -4.60
CA GLN A 80 -8.70 -12.06 -5.97
C GLN A 80 -8.15 -10.65 -6.24
N ALA A 81 -8.82 -9.62 -5.70
CA ALA A 81 -8.36 -8.23 -5.82
C ALA A 81 -7.01 -8.01 -5.13
N ILE A 82 -6.79 -8.59 -3.95
CA ILE A 82 -5.49 -8.57 -3.26
C ILE A 82 -4.42 -9.23 -4.14
N THR A 83 -4.70 -10.39 -4.71
CA THR A 83 -3.73 -11.12 -5.56
C THR A 83 -3.28 -10.28 -6.76
N ARG A 84 -4.22 -9.67 -7.50
CA ARG A 84 -3.88 -8.77 -8.61
C ARG A 84 -3.14 -7.52 -8.15
N GLY A 85 -3.59 -6.93 -7.03
CA GLY A 85 -2.97 -5.72 -6.49
C GLY A 85 -1.56 -5.95 -5.98
N VAL A 86 -1.28 -7.09 -5.34
CA VAL A 86 0.09 -7.46 -4.91
C VAL A 86 0.99 -7.71 -6.12
N ALA A 87 0.48 -8.37 -7.18
CA ALA A 87 1.25 -8.56 -8.42
C ALA A 87 1.67 -7.21 -9.02
N TYR A 88 0.71 -6.28 -9.18
CA TYR A 88 1.00 -4.92 -9.63
C TYR A 88 2.00 -4.21 -8.72
N TYR A 89 1.80 -4.27 -7.40
CA TYR A 89 2.65 -3.63 -6.40
C TYR A 89 4.11 -4.07 -6.52
N VAL A 90 4.34 -5.38 -6.57
CA VAL A 90 5.70 -5.96 -6.65
C VAL A 90 6.39 -5.61 -7.97
N GLU A 91 5.64 -5.54 -9.08
CA GLU A 91 6.16 -5.23 -10.40
C GLU A 91 6.45 -3.73 -10.59
N ARG A 92 5.55 -2.85 -10.09
CA ARG A 92 5.52 -1.45 -10.52
C ARG A 92 5.96 -0.43 -9.48
N LEU A 93 5.98 -0.80 -8.18
CA LEU A 93 6.31 0.12 -7.08
C LEU A 93 7.69 -0.14 -6.46
N PHE A 94 8.56 -0.80 -7.24
CA PHE A 94 9.99 -0.96 -6.92
C PHE A 94 10.84 -0.56 -8.12
N ASP A 95 12.05 -0.08 -7.85
CA ASP A 95 13.02 0.20 -8.90
C ASP A 95 13.78 -1.08 -9.34
N GLY A 96 14.66 -0.93 -10.32
CA GLY A 96 15.48 -2.06 -10.82
C GLY A 96 16.43 -2.68 -9.80
N GLN A 97 16.62 -2.04 -8.64
CA GLN A 97 17.41 -2.55 -7.52
C GLN A 97 16.53 -3.12 -6.40
N GLY A 98 15.21 -3.17 -6.59
CA GLY A 98 14.26 -3.69 -5.62
C GLY A 98 13.94 -2.74 -4.47
N ARG A 99 14.20 -1.44 -4.60
CA ARG A 99 13.91 -0.42 -3.59
C ARG A 99 12.51 0.17 -3.80
N PRO A 100 11.74 0.40 -2.73
CA PRO A 100 10.46 1.08 -2.81
C PRO A 100 10.57 2.43 -3.51
N ARG A 101 9.71 2.70 -4.49
CA ARG A 101 9.63 3.97 -5.21
C ARG A 101 8.29 4.66 -4.96
N PRO A 102 8.25 5.99 -4.89
CA PRO A 102 7.04 6.70 -4.44
C PRO A 102 5.87 6.58 -5.42
N PHE A 103 6.12 6.42 -6.72
CA PHE A 103 5.07 6.37 -7.74
C PHE A 103 5.33 5.29 -8.78
N ALA A 104 4.28 4.57 -9.15
CA ALA A 104 4.20 3.81 -10.41
C ALA A 104 3.78 4.73 -11.57
N VAL A 105 2.79 5.59 -11.31
CA VAL A 105 2.34 6.66 -12.21
C VAL A 105 2.41 7.97 -11.43
N ALA A 106 3.38 8.82 -11.73
CA ALA A 106 3.60 10.06 -11.01
C ALA A 106 2.64 11.16 -11.47
N PRO A 107 2.10 12.00 -10.55
CA PRO A 107 1.23 13.13 -10.91
C PRO A 107 2.00 14.30 -11.53
N ARG A 108 3.30 14.37 -11.26
CA ARG A 108 4.22 15.44 -11.71
C ARG A 108 5.67 15.01 -11.51
N LEU A 109 6.59 15.81 -11.98
CA LEU A 109 8.01 15.64 -11.68
C LEU A 109 8.23 15.73 -10.16
N THR A 110 8.90 14.72 -9.59
CA THR A 110 9.29 14.68 -8.18
C THR A 110 10.76 14.99 -8.03
N ILE A 111 11.13 15.66 -6.93
CA ILE A 111 12.53 16.02 -6.61
C ILE A 111 13.23 14.95 -5.76
N TYR A 112 12.52 13.92 -5.33
CA TYR A 112 13.04 12.81 -4.54
C TYR A 112 12.87 11.48 -5.28
N ARG A 113 13.81 10.57 -5.05
CA ARG A 113 13.83 9.21 -5.63
C ARG A 113 13.11 8.22 -4.74
N HIS A 114 13.39 8.31 -3.44
CA HIS A 114 12.88 7.40 -2.42
C HIS A 114 12.50 8.17 -1.16
N GLU A 115 11.53 7.65 -0.42
CA GLU A 115 11.05 8.22 0.83
C GLU A 115 10.96 7.12 1.91
N LEU A 116 11.40 7.42 3.13
CA LEU A 116 11.38 6.47 4.25
C LEU A 116 9.97 5.95 4.52
N TYR A 117 8.97 6.76 4.26
CA TYR A 117 7.57 6.40 4.43
C TYR A 117 7.15 5.22 3.55
N ASP A 118 7.62 5.16 2.30
CA ASP A 118 7.35 4.03 1.40
C ASP A 118 7.99 2.74 1.90
N TYR A 119 9.17 2.83 2.53
CA TYR A 119 9.82 1.69 3.19
C TYR A 119 8.98 1.17 4.36
N ALA A 120 8.49 2.07 5.21
CA ALA A 120 7.63 1.70 6.34
C ALA A 120 6.32 1.05 5.87
N GLU A 121 5.72 1.56 4.81
CA GLU A 121 4.51 1.01 4.22
C GLU A 121 4.73 -0.37 3.58
N CYS A 122 5.86 -0.55 2.88
CA CYS A 122 6.27 -1.85 2.34
C CYS A 122 6.43 -2.89 3.47
N ILE A 123 7.17 -2.55 4.52
CA ILE A 123 7.40 -3.44 5.65
C ILE A 123 6.07 -3.82 6.32
N ASN A 124 5.20 -2.85 6.54
CA ASN A 124 3.88 -3.07 7.15
C ASN A 124 3.00 -4.00 6.30
N LEU A 125 2.89 -3.72 4.99
CA LEU A 125 2.11 -4.54 4.06
C LEU A 125 2.66 -5.97 3.97
N ALA A 126 3.97 -6.11 3.77
CA ALA A 126 4.61 -7.40 3.61
C ALA A 126 4.55 -8.24 4.91
N THR A 127 4.65 -7.61 6.08
CA THR A 127 4.47 -8.27 7.36
C THR A 127 3.02 -8.77 7.54
N LEU A 128 2.04 -7.96 7.16
CA LEU A 128 0.62 -8.34 7.24
C LEU A 128 0.28 -9.53 6.33
N LEU A 129 0.92 -9.62 5.16
CA LEU A 129 0.67 -10.67 4.14
C LEU A 129 1.76 -11.75 4.12
N ARG A 130 2.60 -11.83 5.16
CA ARG A 130 3.76 -12.72 5.20
C ARG A 130 3.40 -14.17 4.91
N GLY A 131 4.20 -14.81 4.06
CA GLY A 131 4.02 -16.20 3.65
C GLY A 131 2.91 -16.44 2.63
N ARG A 132 2.14 -15.41 2.25
CA ARG A 132 1.07 -15.54 1.23
C ARG A 132 1.58 -15.30 -0.19
N PHE A 133 2.61 -14.44 -0.33
CA PHE A 133 3.14 -14.01 -1.62
C PHE A 133 4.67 -14.02 -1.57
N PRO A 134 5.35 -15.06 -2.11
CA PRO A 134 6.80 -15.18 -2.04
C PRO A 134 7.56 -13.96 -2.60
N GLN A 135 7.04 -13.34 -3.66
CA GLN A 135 7.64 -12.14 -4.25
C GLN A 135 7.57 -10.92 -3.30
N LEU A 136 6.50 -10.81 -2.51
CA LEU A 136 6.36 -9.75 -1.51
C LEU A 136 7.29 -10.00 -0.32
N ASP A 137 7.48 -11.25 0.08
CA ASP A 137 8.44 -11.62 1.13
C ASP A 137 9.88 -11.28 0.72
N GLN A 138 10.25 -11.51 -0.56
CA GLN A 138 11.55 -11.09 -1.11
C GLN A 138 11.71 -9.56 -1.08
N ARG A 139 10.63 -8.80 -1.38
CA ARG A 139 10.66 -7.33 -1.26
C ARG A 139 10.84 -6.87 0.19
N LEU A 140 10.26 -7.55 1.15
CA LEU A 140 10.47 -7.27 2.57
C LEU A 140 11.95 -7.40 2.95
N GLU A 141 12.58 -8.50 2.58
CA GLU A 141 14.00 -8.75 2.88
C GLU A 141 14.90 -7.69 2.24
N SER A 142 14.71 -7.39 0.95
CA SER A 142 15.50 -6.37 0.26
C SER A 142 15.28 -4.96 0.85
N THR A 143 14.04 -4.62 1.20
CA THR A 143 13.68 -3.33 1.83
C THR A 143 14.34 -3.19 3.20
N LEU A 144 14.31 -4.23 4.03
CA LEU A 144 14.98 -4.22 5.34
C LEU A 144 16.49 -4.09 5.21
N SER A 145 17.10 -4.82 4.28
CA SER A 145 18.54 -4.74 4.03
C SER A 145 18.95 -3.33 3.59
N ASP A 146 18.23 -2.72 2.65
CA ASP A 146 18.51 -1.36 2.17
C ASP A 146 18.24 -0.31 3.28
N LEU A 147 17.20 -0.50 4.08
CA LEU A 147 16.88 0.37 5.22
C LEU A 147 18.04 0.45 6.21
N TRP A 148 18.61 -0.70 6.59
CA TRP A 148 19.71 -0.75 7.55
C TRP A 148 21.03 -0.27 6.97
N SER A 149 21.33 -0.54 5.71
CA SER A 149 22.61 -0.21 5.09
C SER A 149 22.72 1.24 4.61
N ARG A 150 21.62 1.84 4.13
CA ARG A 150 21.64 3.15 3.49
C ARG A 150 20.92 4.27 4.26
N TRP A 151 19.80 3.93 4.92
CA TRP A 151 18.95 4.93 5.56
C TRP A 151 19.35 5.24 7.00
N ARG A 152 19.95 4.28 7.68
CA ARG A 152 20.40 4.46 9.06
C ARG A 152 21.64 5.34 9.11
N LYS A 153 21.63 6.36 9.98
CA LYS A 153 22.77 7.22 10.26
C LYS A 153 23.65 6.63 11.38
N PRO A 154 24.90 7.11 11.53
CA PRO A 154 25.79 6.65 12.61
C PRO A 154 25.24 6.87 14.03
N ASP A 155 24.43 7.91 14.23
CA ASP A 155 23.75 8.21 15.49
C ASP A 155 22.53 7.31 15.79
N GLY A 156 22.21 6.38 14.88
CA GLY A 156 21.08 5.47 15.00
C GLY A 156 19.76 6.00 14.45
N SER A 157 19.66 7.26 14.12
CA SER A 157 18.48 7.85 13.45
C SER A 157 18.42 7.48 11.98
N PHE A 158 17.29 7.78 11.32
CA PHE A 158 17.11 7.50 9.91
C PHE A 158 17.02 8.78 9.07
N ARG A 159 17.39 8.68 7.80
CA ARG A 159 17.18 9.71 6.79
C ARG A 159 15.70 9.72 6.41
N SER A 160 15.17 10.86 5.97
CA SER A 160 13.75 10.98 5.58
C SER A 160 13.52 10.74 4.09
N ARG A 161 14.37 11.33 3.23
CA ARG A 161 14.23 11.23 1.77
C ARG A 161 15.58 11.15 1.07
N GLU A 162 15.65 10.36 0.01
CA GLU A 162 16.73 10.41 -0.98
C GLU A 162 16.30 11.35 -2.10
N LEU A 163 16.98 12.47 -2.23
CA LEU A 163 16.74 13.46 -3.27
C LEU A 163 17.45 13.06 -4.57
N MET A 164 17.20 13.79 -5.65
CA MET A 164 17.96 13.64 -6.91
C MET A 164 19.45 13.90 -6.69
N LEU A 165 19.81 14.83 -5.79
CA LEU A 165 21.16 15.15 -5.36
C LEU A 165 21.20 15.16 -3.82
N GLY A 166 21.69 14.04 -3.25
CA GLY A 166 21.90 13.93 -1.79
C GLY A 166 20.66 13.47 -1.00
N TRP A 167 20.62 13.86 0.28
CA TRP A 167 19.64 13.41 1.25
C TRP A 167 18.94 14.58 1.94
N ASP A 168 17.65 14.46 2.13
CA ASP A 168 16.91 15.27 3.08
C ASP A 168 16.97 14.57 4.46
N ASN A 169 17.48 15.31 5.43
CA ASN A 169 17.66 14.85 6.81
C ASN A 169 16.73 15.56 7.80
N MET A 170 15.74 16.30 7.31
CA MET A 170 14.77 16.94 8.20
C MET A 170 14.06 15.89 9.05
N PRO A 171 13.87 16.11 10.36
CA PRO A 171 13.04 15.22 11.17
C PRO A 171 11.61 15.22 10.64
N MET A 172 11.04 14.03 10.52
CA MET A 172 9.62 13.84 10.18
C MET A 172 8.76 13.94 11.43
#